data_5443ea4b863fed5e644f9b0d822e5078
#
_entry.id   5443ea4b863fed5e644f9b0d822e5078
#
_cell.length_a   1.000
_cell.length_b   1.000
_cell.length_c   1.000
_cell.angle_alpha   90.00
_cell.angle_beta   90.00
_cell.angle_gamma   90.00
#
_symmetry.space_group_name_H-M   'P 1'
#
loop_
_entity.id
_entity.type
_entity.pdbx_description
1 polymer ?
#
loop_
_entity_poly.entity_id
_entity_poly.type
_entity_poly.pdbx_seq_one_letter_code
_entity_poly.pdbx_strand_id
1 'polypeptide(L)'
;MLGLFTTLTGCGAIYDSIVPPPPDERQKVAFYFAQDDYEQGLVMRAARGGEPKVYAQQTPIVQGTDIKMAVPMKDAAGYFFVGIQLNDSGARKLAQSTPQMIGMQLALVVDDQLLGAALIDGPIDKGTFAMATSSKNAAFVLSDLLSPASR
;
A
#
# COMPACT_ATOMS: atom_id res chain seq x y z
N MET A 1 24.30 27.49 -4.73
CA MET A 1 24.13 26.84 -4.78
C MET A 1 23.79 26.00 -5.16
N LEU A 2 23.83 26.24 -5.08
CA LEU A 2 23.35 25.40 -5.35
C LEU A 2 23.49 24.43 -5.59
N GLY A 3 23.71 24.24 -5.76
CA GLY A 3 23.67 23.33 -6.18
C GLY A 3 24.02 22.48 -6.14
N LEU A 4 24.41 22.41 -5.84
CA LEU A 4 24.67 21.56 -5.85
C LEU A 4 24.04 20.62 -5.69
N PHE A 5 23.58 20.79 -5.30
CA PHE A 5 22.85 19.96 -5.19
C PHE A 5 22.51 19.34 -6.09
N THR A 6 22.59 19.62 -6.63
CA THR A 6 22.12 19.27 -7.73
C THR A 6 22.67 18.15 -8.16
N THR A 7 23.72 18.09 -8.16
CA THR A 7 24.21 17.04 -8.63
C THR A 7 23.76 15.91 -8.17
N LEU A 8 23.64 15.91 -7.22
CA LEU A 8 23.17 14.89 -6.73
C LEU A 8 22.27 14.28 -7.30
N THR A 9 21.77 14.79 -7.97
CA THR A 9 20.73 14.26 -8.57
C THR A 9 21.01 13.02 -9.15
N GLY A 10 21.92 12.75 -9.86
CA GLY A 10 22.09 11.54 -10.54
C GLY A 10 22.07 10.36 -9.65
N CYS A 11 22.47 10.52 -8.46
CA CYS A 11 22.50 9.44 -7.54
C CYS A 11 21.34 9.45 -6.63
N GLY A 12 20.35 10.21 -6.96
CA GLY A 12 19.26 10.45 -6.06
C GLY A 12 18.56 9.23 -5.57
N ALA A 13 18.40 8.23 -6.40
CA ALA A 13 17.67 7.04 -6.00
C ALA A 13 18.30 6.35 -4.80
N ILE A 14 19.61 6.19 -4.82
CA ILE A 14 20.28 5.54 -3.72
C ILE A 14 20.29 6.42 -2.49
N TYR A 15 20.48 7.69 -2.73
CA TYR A 15 20.49 8.64 -1.66
C TYR A 15 19.18 8.65 -0.90
N ASP A 16 18.09 8.61 -1.63
CA ASP A 16 16.78 8.65 -1.00
C ASP A 16 16.52 7.44 -0.12
N SER A 17 17.12 6.31 -0.44
CA SER A 17 16.93 5.14 0.39
C SER A 17 17.71 5.23 1.70
N ILE A 18 18.68 6.13 1.78
CA ILE A 18 19.49 6.28 2.98
C ILE A 18 18.93 7.34 3.90
N VAL A 19 18.44 8.42 3.33
CA VAL A 19 17.97 9.55 4.10
C VAL A 19 16.45 9.61 4.02
N PRO A 20 15.74 9.43 5.16
CA PRO A 20 14.28 9.48 5.10
C PRO A 20 13.81 10.89 4.74
N PRO A 21 12.76 10.98 3.94
CA PRO A 21 12.22 12.29 3.59
C PRO A 21 11.57 12.97 4.78
N PRO A 22 11.43 14.29 4.73
CA PRO A 22 10.69 15.00 5.77
C PRO A 22 9.25 14.50 5.85
N PRO A 23 8.59 14.71 6.99
CA PRO A 23 7.23 14.18 7.18
C PRO A 23 6.24 14.60 6.11
N ASP A 24 6.33 15.81 5.64
CA ASP A 24 5.39 16.30 4.64
C ASP A 24 5.72 15.81 3.23
N GLU A 25 6.90 15.23 3.05
CA GLU A 25 7.30 14.68 1.76
C GLU A 25 7.32 13.16 1.77
N ARG A 26 6.85 12.56 2.85
CA ARG A 26 6.82 11.11 2.93
C ARG A 26 5.87 10.53 1.92
N GLN A 27 6.13 9.30 1.55
CA GLN A 27 5.33 8.61 0.56
C GLN A 27 3.88 8.55 0.98
N LYS A 28 3.01 8.78 0.02
CA LYS A 28 1.57 8.75 0.26
C LYS A 28 1.08 7.33 0.07
N VAL A 29 0.69 6.72 1.16
CA VAL A 29 0.18 5.36 1.17
C VAL A 29 -1.33 5.41 1.21
N ALA A 30 -1.98 4.69 0.30
CA ALA A 30 -3.43 4.64 0.25
C ALA A 30 -3.89 3.28 -0.25
N PHE A 31 -5.03 2.82 0.26
CA PHE A 31 -5.69 1.61 -0.22
C PHE A 31 -7.00 2.02 -0.87
N TYR A 32 -7.27 1.42 -2.03
CA TYR A 32 -8.47 1.70 -2.81
C TYR A 32 -9.21 0.40 -3.07
N PHE A 33 -10.54 0.45 -3.11
CA PHE A 33 -11.28 -0.65 -3.67
C PHE A 33 -11.05 -0.66 -5.18
N ALA A 34 -10.77 -1.81 -5.75
CA ALA A 34 -10.37 -1.94 -7.14
C ALA A 34 -10.87 -3.25 -7.72
N GLN A 35 -10.82 -3.34 -9.04
CA GLN A 35 -11.20 -4.54 -9.78
C GLN A 35 -10.34 -4.65 -11.03
N ASP A 36 -10.35 -5.83 -11.65
CA ASP A 36 -9.53 -6.07 -12.81
C ASP A 36 -10.07 -5.43 -14.09
N ASP A 37 -11.38 -5.28 -14.17
CA ASP A 37 -12.01 -4.77 -15.37
C ASP A 37 -12.37 -3.31 -15.24
N TYR A 38 -12.28 -2.60 -16.37
CA TYR A 38 -12.64 -1.19 -16.38
C TYR A 38 -14.15 -1.01 -16.22
N GLU A 39 -14.50 0.01 -15.48
CA GLU A 39 -15.88 0.44 -15.34
C GLU A 39 -15.86 1.96 -15.25
N GLN A 40 -16.90 2.59 -15.79
CA GLN A 40 -16.94 4.05 -15.82
C GLN A 40 -16.82 4.61 -14.41
N GLY A 41 -15.98 5.61 -14.26
CA GLY A 41 -15.75 6.24 -12.96
C GLY A 41 -14.52 5.70 -12.24
N LEU A 42 -13.96 4.59 -12.70
CA LEU A 42 -12.77 4.03 -12.07
C LEU A 42 -11.50 4.60 -12.71
N VAL A 43 -10.43 4.61 -11.94
CA VAL A 43 -9.14 5.14 -12.36
C VAL A 43 -8.14 3.98 -12.44
N MET A 44 -7.42 3.92 -13.54
CA MET A 44 -6.40 2.87 -13.71
C MET A 44 -5.23 3.16 -12.78
N ARG A 45 -4.80 2.12 -12.06
CA ARG A 45 -3.59 2.16 -11.25
C ARG A 45 -2.70 1.02 -11.71
N ALA A 46 -1.45 1.32 -11.99
CA ALA A 46 -0.52 0.34 -12.52
C ALA A 46 0.76 0.31 -11.73
N ALA A 47 1.40 -0.86 -11.74
CA ALA A 47 2.72 -1.00 -11.19
C ALA A 47 3.74 -0.36 -12.13
N ARG A 48 4.97 -0.24 -11.64
CA ARG A 48 6.04 0.29 -12.47
C ARG A 48 6.16 -0.59 -13.72
N GLY A 49 6.24 0.04 -14.87
CA GLY A 49 6.26 -0.68 -16.13
C GLY A 49 4.91 -0.93 -16.74
N GLY A 50 3.83 -0.59 -16.05
CA GLY A 50 2.49 -0.67 -16.61
C GLY A 50 1.71 -1.92 -16.27
N GLU A 51 2.34 -2.94 -15.72
CA GLU A 51 1.68 -4.19 -15.36
C GLU A 51 2.24 -4.70 -14.04
N PRO A 52 1.42 -5.30 -13.18
CA PRO A 52 -0.04 -5.43 -13.31
C PRO A 52 -0.76 -4.11 -13.11
N LYS A 53 -2.03 -4.10 -13.47
CA LYS A 53 -2.86 -2.91 -13.31
C LYS A 53 -4.23 -3.31 -12.80
N VAL A 54 -4.89 -2.36 -12.15
CA VAL A 54 -6.28 -2.51 -11.68
C VAL A 54 -7.01 -1.21 -11.94
N TYR A 55 -8.31 -1.26 -11.82
CA TYR A 55 -9.17 -0.07 -11.93
C TYR A 55 -9.77 0.21 -10.57
N ALA A 56 -9.40 1.34 -10.00
CA ALA A 56 -9.67 1.66 -8.61
C ALA A 56 -10.68 2.81 -8.50
N GLN A 57 -11.38 2.83 -7.37
CA GLN A 57 -12.24 3.96 -7.06
C GLN A 57 -11.38 5.22 -6.91
N GLN A 58 -12.00 6.38 -7.09
CA GLN A 58 -11.27 7.64 -7.10
C GLN A 58 -10.80 8.06 -5.71
N THR A 59 -11.51 7.63 -4.68
CA THR A 59 -11.21 8.02 -3.30
C THR A 59 -10.67 6.81 -2.54
N PRO A 60 -9.60 6.96 -1.78
CA PRO A 60 -9.07 5.85 -1.00
C PRO A 60 -10.00 5.52 0.16
N ILE A 61 -10.08 4.24 0.50
CA ILE A 61 -10.85 3.82 1.67
C ILE A 61 -10.02 3.90 2.94
N VAL A 62 -8.71 3.66 2.84
CA VAL A 62 -7.79 3.70 3.97
C VAL A 62 -6.53 4.41 3.52
N GLN A 63 -6.01 5.26 4.36
CA GLN A 63 -4.78 5.98 4.07
C GLN A 63 -3.67 5.57 5.04
N GLY A 64 -2.46 6.01 4.77
CA GLY A 64 -1.33 5.68 5.63
C GLY A 64 -1.53 6.09 7.08
N THR A 65 -2.26 7.18 7.31
CA THR A 65 -2.55 7.63 8.67
C THR A 65 -3.49 6.70 9.42
N ASP A 66 -4.18 5.81 8.73
CA ASP A 66 -5.05 4.82 9.35
C ASP A 66 -4.31 3.54 9.74
N ILE A 67 -3.05 3.38 9.36
CA ILE A 67 -2.28 2.18 9.66
C ILE A 67 -1.62 2.34 11.02
N LYS A 68 -1.92 1.39 11.92
CA LYS A 68 -1.33 1.35 13.24
C LYS A 68 -0.02 0.57 13.24
N MET A 69 0.02 -0.54 12.50
CA MET A 69 1.17 -1.41 12.51
C MET A 69 1.18 -2.26 11.25
N ALA A 70 2.36 -2.57 10.76
CA ALA A 70 2.55 -3.50 9.65
C ALA A 70 3.75 -4.37 9.98
N VAL A 71 3.57 -5.70 9.90
CA VAL A 71 4.62 -6.64 10.26
C VAL A 71 4.78 -7.70 9.19
N PRO A 72 6.02 -8.10 8.89
CA PRO A 72 6.24 -9.21 7.97
C PRO A 72 5.91 -10.53 8.69
N MET A 73 5.26 -11.43 7.98
CA MET A 73 4.82 -12.69 8.53
C MET A 73 5.07 -13.81 7.53
N LYS A 74 5.03 -15.04 8.02
CA LYS A 74 5.22 -16.22 7.20
C LYS A 74 4.17 -17.24 7.63
N ASP A 75 3.48 -17.82 6.66
CA ASP A 75 2.47 -18.81 6.99
C ASP A 75 3.10 -20.22 7.13
N ALA A 76 2.26 -21.19 7.44
CA ALA A 76 2.72 -22.57 7.66
C ALA A 76 3.30 -23.19 6.39
N ALA A 77 2.88 -22.74 5.22
CA ALA A 77 3.39 -23.22 3.95
C ALA A 77 4.70 -22.54 3.51
N GLY A 78 5.13 -21.53 4.25
CA GLY A 78 6.37 -20.83 3.94
C GLY A 78 6.21 -19.60 3.09
N TYR A 79 5.00 -19.18 2.80
CA TYR A 79 4.77 -17.96 2.02
C TYR A 79 4.85 -16.74 2.93
N PHE A 80 5.47 -15.69 2.41
CA PHE A 80 5.62 -14.45 3.16
C PHE A 80 4.53 -13.46 2.82
N PHE A 81 4.08 -12.74 3.83
CA PHE A 81 3.06 -11.72 3.65
C PHE A 81 3.25 -10.62 4.70
N VAL A 82 2.53 -9.53 4.55
CA VAL A 82 2.55 -8.44 5.52
C VAL A 82 1.19 -8.38 6.18
N GLY A 83 1.19 -8.49 7.51
CA GLY A 83 -0.02 -8.29 8.30
C GLY A 83 -0.15 -6.81 8.60
N ILE A 84 -1.32 -6.26 8.32
CA ILE A 84 -1.60 -4.84 8.49
C ILE A 84 -2.67 -4.68 9.54
N GLN A 85 -2.40 -3.86 10.55
CA GLN A 85 -3.37 -3.52 11.58
C GLN A 85 -3.69 -2.04 11.46
N LEU A 86 -4.98 -1.72 11.45
CA LEU A 86 -5.46 -0.35 11.34
C LEU A 86 -5.82 0.21 12.70
N ASN A 87 -5.86 1.53 12.79
CA ASN A 87 -6.40 2.19 13.96
C ASN A 87 -7.93 2.10 13.92
N ASP A 88 -8.60 2.66 14.94
CA ASP A 88 -10.04 2.55 15.04
C ASP A 88 -10.76 3.18 13.85
N SER A 89 -10.25 4.27 13.32
CA SER A 89 -10.84 4.93 12.17
C SER A 89 -10.79 4.06 10.93
N GLY A 90 -9.61 3.51 10.62
CA GLY A 90 -9.45 2.64 9.47
C GLY A 90 -10.23 1.34 9.61
N ALA A 91 -10.23 0.78 10.81
CA ALA A 91 -10.98 -0.46 11.09
C ALA A 91 -12.46 -0.25 10.83
N ARG A 92 -12.99 0.88 11.28
CA ARG A 92 -14.42 1.18 11.09
C ARG A 92 -14.76 1.36 9.61
N LYS A 93 -13.89 2.04 8.87
CA LYS A 93 -14.13 2.25 7.45
C LYS A 93 -14.23 0.91 6.71
N LEU A 94 -13.31 -0.02 6.97
CA LEU A 94 -13.35 -1.31 6.31
C LEU A 94 -14.50 -2.17 6.79
N ALA A 95 -14.81 -2.14 8.08
CA ALA A 95 -15.93 -2.90 8.62
C ALA A 95 -17.24 -2.51 7.97
N GLN A 96 -17.43 -1.21 7.71
CA GLN A 96 -18.66 -0.71 7.11
C GLN A 96 -18.75 -0.96 5.61
N SER A 97 -17.61 -1.01 4.94
CA SER A 97 -17.58 -1.02 3.47
C SER A 97 -17.34 -2.39 2.88
N THR A 98 -16.53 -3.24 3.50
CA THR A 98 -16.10 -4.50 2.88
C THR A 98 -17.22 -5.53 2.68
N PRO A 99 -18.28 -5.58 3.51
CA PRO A 99 -19.34 -6.56 3.24
C PRO A 99 -19.96 -6.42 1.85
N GLN A 100 -19.93 -5.22 1.29
CA GLN A 100 -20.47 -4.94 -0.04
C GLN A 100 -19.44 -5.06 -1.14
N MET A 101 -18.18 -5.31 -0.78
CA MET A 101 -17.07 -5.32 -1.73
C MET A 101 -16.43 -6.70 -1.86
N ILE A 102 -17.10 -7.74 -1.40
CA ILE A 102 -16.55 -9.10 -1.51
C ILE A 102 -16.40 -9.45 -2.99
N GLY A 103 -15.25 -9.98 -3.34
CA GLY A 103 -14.92 -10.27 -4.72
C GLY A 103 -14.10 -9.17 -5.40
N MET A 104 -14.06 -7.99 -4.80
CA MET A 104 -13.19 -6.93 -5.28
C MET A 104 -11.83 -7.03 -4.60
N GLN A 105 -10.95 -6.12 -4.92
CA GLN A 105 -9.60 -6.09 -4.38
C GLN A 105 -9.39 -4.83 -3.57
N LEU A 106 -8.48 -4.92 -2.62
CA LEU A 106 -8.00 -3.77 -1.88
C LEU A 106 -6.60 -3.49 -2.42
N ALA A 107 -6.49 -2.46 -3.23
CA ALA A 107 -5.26 -2.14 -3.94
C ALA A 107 -4.42 -1.16 -3.14
N LEU A 108 -3.14 -1.49 -2.97
CA LEU A 108 -2.18 -0.61 -2.32
C LEU A 108 -1.49 0.26 -3.34
N VAL A 109 -1.63 1.55 -3.20
CA VAL A 109 -1.01 2.53 -4.09
C VAL A 109 -0.11 3.43 -3.25
N VAL A 110 1.14 3.55 -3.66
CA VAL A 110 2.11 4.41 -3.00
C VAL A 110 2.68 5.34 -4.05
N ASP A 111 2.51 6.64 -3.84
CA ASP A 111 2.98 7.68 -4.77
C ASP A 111 2.48 7.41 -6.19
N ASP A 112 1.20 7.08 -6.30
CA ASP A 112 0.50 6.82 -7.56
C ASP A 112 0.92 5.53 -8.27
N GLN A 113 1.71 4.69 -7.64
CA GLN A 113 2.07 3.39 -8.19
C GLN A 113 1.39 2.27 -7.43
N LEU A 114 0.85 1.32 -8.18
CA LEU A 114 0.27 0.11 -7.59
C LEU A 114 1.40 -0.78 -7.09
N LEU A 115 1.37 -1.13 -5.81
CA LEU A 115 2.36 -2.03 -5.23
C LEU A 115 1.82 -3.43 -4.98
N GLY A 116 0.51 -3.56 -4.88
CA GLY A 116 -0.09 -4.87 -4.65
C GLY A 116 -1.57 -4.73 -4.46
N ALA A 117 -2.23 -5.87 -4.40
CA ALA A 117 -3.67 -5.92 -4.18
C ALA A 117 -4.02 -7.18 -3.42
N ALA A 118 -4.98 -7.06 -2.52
CA ALA A 118 -5.46 -8.17 -1.72
C ALA A 118 -6.91 -8.44 -2.08
N LEU A 119 -7.25 -9.69 -2.35
CA LEU A 119 -8.63 -10.05 -2.64
C LEU A 119 -9.47 -9.92 -1.38
N ILE A 120 -10.65 -9.33 -1.51
CA ILE A 120 -11.60 -9.23 -0.41
C ILE A 120 -12.50 -10.46 -0.52
N ASP A 121 -12.21 -11.47 0.29
CA ASP A 121 -12.96 -12.71 0.26
C ASP A 121 -13.95 -12.83 1.44
N GLY A 122 -14.01 -11.81 2.27
CA GLY A 122 -14.95 -11.73 3.38
C GLY A 122 -14.88 -10.36 4.01
N PRO A 123 -15.80 -10.03 4.92
CA PRO A 123 -15.76 -8.74 5.59
C PRO A 123 -14.47 -8.56 6.38
N ILE A 124 -13.89 -7.38 6.30
CA ILE A 124 -12.73 -7.03 7.09
C ILE A 124 -13.25 -6.20 8.27
N ASP A 125 -13.66 -6.88 9.31
CA ASP A 125 -14.36 -6.25 10.42
C ASP A 125 -13.57 -6.20 11.72
N LYS A 126 -12.32 -6.66 11.70
CA LYS A 126 -11.48 -6.65 12.91
C LYS A 126 -10.29 -5.71 12.79
N GLY A 127 -10.26 -4.92 11.72
CA GLY A 127 -9.18 -3.94 11.54
C GLY A 127 -7.85 -4.53 11.13
N THR A 128 -7.83 -5.78 10.69
CA THR A 128 -6.60 -6.43 10.24
C THR A 128 -6.83 -7.11 8.90
N PHE A 129 -5.80 -7.11 8.07
CA PHE A 129 -5.81 -7.87 6.83
C PHE A 129 -4.36 -8.13 6.41
N ALA A 130 -4.17 -8.97 5.41
CA ALA A 130 -2.85 -9.38 4.99
C ALA A 130 -2.66 -9.16 3.49
N MET A 131 -1.44 -8.81 3.11
CA MET A 131 -1.07 -8.70 1.71
C MET A 131 0.06 -9.68 1.42
N ALA A 132 -0.15 -10.51 0.41
CA ALA A 132 0.87 -11.46 -0.02
C ALA A 132 2.03 -10.74 -0.67
N THR A 133 3.22 -11.31 -0.50
CA THR A 133 4.43 -10.77 -1.12
C THR A 133 5.16 -11.88 -1.85
N SER A 134 6.08 -11.49 -2.72
CA SER A 134 6.80 -12.47 -3.52
C SER A 134 7.96 -13.13 -2.78
N SER A 135 8.44 -12.54 -1.69
CA SER A 135 9.61 -13.04 -1.00
C SER A 135 9.69 -12.48 0.41
N LYS A 136 10.59 -13.06 1.20
CA LYS A 136 10.88 -12.54 2.53
C LYS A 136 11.33 -11.09 2.48
N ASN A 137 12.24 -10.79 1.57
CA ASN A 137 12.76 -9.42 1.47
C ASN A 137 11.65 -8.44 1.10
N ALA A 138 10.77 -8.83 0.18
CA ALA A 138 9.64 -7.98 -0.19
C ALA A 138 8.72 -7.73 1.00
N ALA A 139 8.50 -8.73 1.83
CA ALA A 139 7.66 -8.56 3.01
C ALA A 139 8.28 -7.57 3.99
N PHE A 140 9.58 -7.65 4.23
CA PHE A 140 10.25 -6.71 5.12
C PHE A 140 10.22 -5.30 4.56
N VAL A 141 10.51 -5.14 3.26
CA VAL A 141 10.50 -3.82 2.64
C VAL A 141 9.10 -3.22 2.70
N LEU A 142 8.09 -4.00 2.39
CA LEU A 142 6.72 -3.51 2.38
C LEU A 142 6.25 -3.15 3.79
N SER A 143 6.54 -4.01 4.78
CA SER A 143 6.13 -3.72 6.14
C SER A 143 6.80 -2.45 6.67
N ASP A 144 8.05 -2.24 6.31
CA ASP A 144 8.78 -1.04 6.71
C ASP A 144 8.16 0.20 6.07
N LEU A 145 7.82 0.11 4.79
CA LEU A 145 7.19 1.20 4.06
C LEU A 145 5.85 1.57 4.68
N LEU A 146 5.07 0.59 5.11
CA LEU A 146 3.73 0.83 5.65
C LEU A 146 3.74 1.22 7.13
N SER A 147 4.81 1.00 7.84
CA SER A 147 4.87 1.28 9.27
C SER A 147 4.87 2.79 9.54
N PRO A 148 4.08 3.24 10.52
CA PRO A 148 4.04 4.68 10.84
C PRO A 148 5.39 5.27 11.19
N ALA A 149 6.27 4.48 11.80
CA ALA A 149 7.57 4.96 12.22
C ALA A 149 8.47 5.32 11.04
N SER A 150 8.19 4.75 9.85
CA SER A 150 9.00 4.99 8.66
C SER A 150 8.46 6.13 7.80
N ARG A 151 7.28 6.63 8.11
CA ARG A 151 6.65 7.67 7.32
C ARG A 151 6.71 9.03 7.97
#